data_7d503ed19b9b4055fc796f5b3877b605
#
_entry.id   7d503ed19b9b4055fc796f5b3877b605
#
_cell.length_a   1.000
_cell.length_b   1.000
_cell.length_c   1.000
_cell.angle_alpha   90.00
_cell.angle_beta   90.00
_cell.angle_gamma   90.00
#
_symmetry.space_group_name_H-M   'P 1'
#
loop_
_entity.id
_entity.type
_entity.pdbx_description
1 polymer ?
#
loop_
_entity_poly.entity_id
_entity_poly.type
_entity_poly.pdbx_seq_one_letter_code
_entity_poly.pdbx_strand_id
1 'polypeptide(L)'
;MQVWKTSAPLSLPIDFAELKRLDLEFVGVRRDRGSFTAFVFVNADELPGDASREHETCVGSFTIFAPSFCWGAEGHCDWERPPVSAFDRRGPHHLIPINVSMEITDAIERLGNPDELTVTVHAAQRADPEATEGVLVFDQLQALAYQ
;
A
#
# COMPACT_ATOMS: atom_id res chain seq x y z
N MET A 1 -7.64 9.01 -10.50
CA MET A 1 -7.20 8.59 -9.15
C MET A 1 -8.06 7.42 -8.69
N GLN A 2 -7.46 6.35 -8.23
CA GLN A 2 -8.17 5.19 -7.66
C GLN A 2 -8.40 5.43 -6.17
N VAL A 3 -9.61 5.13 -5.70
CA VAL A 3 -9.95 5.09 -4.27
C VAL A 3 -10.19 3.65 -3.86
N TRP A 4 -9.45 3.19 -2.85
CA TRP A 4 -9.64 1.90 -2.22
C TRP A 4 -10.07 2.11 -0.77
N LYS A 5 -10.99 1.29 -0.27
CA LYS A 5 -11.46 1.35 1.12
C LYS A 5 -11.53 -0.06 1.72
N THR A 6 -11.28 -0.17 3.01
CA THR A 6 -11.55 -1.42 3.75
C THR A 6 -13.04 -1.75 3.67
N SER A 7 -13.36 -3.01 3.44
CA SER A 7 -14.75 -3.51 3.44
C SER A 7 -15.32 -3.65 4.85
N ALA A 8 -14.45 -3.82 5.85
CA ALA A 8 -14.76 -3.87 7.26
C ALA A 8 -13.64 -3.19 8.07
N PRO A 9 -13.94 -2.62 9.24
CA PRO A 9 -12.91 -2.07 10.11
C PRO A 9 -11.89 -3.13 10.53
N LEU A 10 -10.62 -2.71 10.65
CA LEU A 10 -9.55 -3.50 11.26
C LEU A 10 -9.67 -3.33 12.78
N SER A 11 -9.93 -4.40 13.49
CA SER A 11 -9.91 -4.37 14.96
C SER A 11 -8.48 -4.25 15.46
N LEU A 12 -8.27 -3.36 16.43
CA LEU A 12 -7.00 -3.14 17.11
C LEU A 12 -7.09 -3.63 18.56
N PRO A 13 -6.96 -4.94 18.82
CA PRO A 13 -6.99 -5.48 20.17
C PRO A 13 -5.66 -5.16 20.90
N ILE A 14 -5.44 -3.88 21.20
CA ILE A 14 -4.18 -3.37 21.72
C ILE A 14 -4.45 -2.63 23.02
N ASP A 15 -3.60 -2.86 24.03
CA ASP A 15 -3.46 -1.92 25.12
C ASP A 15 -2.56 -0.76 24.67
N PHE A 16 -3.17 0.38 24.37
CA PHE A 16 -2.43 1.56 23.92
C PHE A 16 -1.43 2.06 24.97
N ALA A 17 -1.58 1.73 26.25
CA ALA A 17 -0.63 2.08 27.28
C ALA A 17 0.71 1.31 27.16
N GLU A 18 0.66 0.14 26.55
CA GLU A 18 1.85 -0.71 26.30
C GLU A 18 2.35 -0.63 24.86
N LEU A 19 1.64 0.09 23.99
CA LEU A 19 1.99 0.21 22.58
C LEU A 19 3.27 1.02 22.40
N LYS A 20 4.28 0.43 21.77
CA LYS A 20 5.50 1.12 21.35
C LYS A 20 5.47 1.55 19.90
N ARG A 21 4.82 0.74 19.07
CA ARG A 21 4.73 0.99 17.64
C ARG A 21 3.53 0.32 17.01
N LEU A 22 2.88 0.99 16.10
CA LEU A 22 1.81 0.45 15.26
C LEU A 22 2.13 0.69 13.79
N ASP A 23 2.17 -0.37 13.02
CA ASP A 23 2.39 -0.33 11.58
C ASP A 23 1.14 -0.75 10.82
N LEU A 24 0.84 -0.06 9.72
CA LEU A 24 0.00 -0.58 8.65
C LEU A 24 0.89 -1.26 7.62
N GLU A 25 0.61 -2.52 7.31
CA GLU A 25 1.34 -3.27 6.28
C GLU A 25 0.41 -3.66 5.14
N PHE A 26 0.79 -3.23 3.94
CA PHE A 26 0.21 -3.66 2.67
C PHE A 26 1.03 -4.84 2.15
N VAL A 27 0.48 -6.03 2.16
CA VAL A 27 1.16 -7.27 1.75
C VAL A 27 0.93 -7.50 0.27
N GLY A 28 1.98 -7.82 -0.47
CA GLY A 28 1.88 -8.20 -1.87
C GLY A 28 1.54 -7.06 -2.82
N VAL A 29 2.02 -5.83 -2.56
CA VAL A 29 1.77 -4.67 -3.42
C VAL A 29 2.37 -4.91 -4.81
N ARG A 30 1.52 -4.89 -5.83
CA ARG A 30 1.89 -5.12 -7.23
C ARG A 30 2.67 -3.95 -7.78
N ARG A 31 3.72 -4.27 -8.56
CA ARG A 31 4.58 -3.29 -9.22
C ARG A 31 4.51 -3.33 -10.74
N ASP A 32 3.66 -4.16 -11.27
CA ASP A 32 3.44 -4.33 -12.72
C ASP A 32 2.38 -3.36 -13.29
N ARG A 33 1.89 -2.42 -12.47
CA ARG A 33 0.85 -1.45 -12.82
C ARG A 33 1.37 -0.04 -13.09
N GLY A 34 2.70 0.11 -13.22
CA GLY A 34 3.36 1.40 -13.37
C GLY A 34 3.61 2.12 -12.04
N SER A 35 4.24 3.29 -12.13
CA SER A 35 4.58 4.09 -10.95
C SER A 35 3.37 4.86 -10.43
N PHE A 36 3.16 4.81 -9.12
CA PHE A 36 2.07 5.54 -8.48
C PHE A 36 2.46 6.04 -7.09
N THR A 37 1.72 7.03 -6.60
CA THR A 37 1.77 7.48 -5.21
C THR A 37 0.44 7.20 -4.56
N ALA A 38 0.47 6.63 -3.35
CA ALA A 38 -0.69 6.34 -2.53
C ALA A 38 -0.66 7.19 -1.26
N PHE A 39 -1.75 7.88 -0.96
CA PHE A 39 -2.00 8.57 0.30
C PHE A 39 -2.94 7.70 1.13
N VAL A 40 -2.60 7.47 2.38
CA VAL A 40 -3.32 6.58 3.30
C VAL A 40 -4.01 7.42 4.36
N PHE A 41 -5.32 7.21 4.49
CA PHE A 41 -6.18 7.91 5.44
C PHE A 41 -6.83 6.88 6.36
N VAL A 42 -7.01 7.21 7.62
CA VAL A 42 -7.70 6.36 8.59
C VAL A 42 -8.90 7.08 9.20
N ASN A 43 -9.97 6.32 9.43
CA ASN A 43 -11.22 6.79 10.03
C ASN A 43 -11.76 8.10 9.39
N ALA A 44 -11.62 8.19 8.06
CA ALA A 44 -12.15 9.29 7.29
C ALA A 44 -13.54 8.96 6.77
N ASP A 45 -14.55 9.68 7.22
CA ASP A 45 -15.95 9.48 6.78
C ASP A 45 -16.12 9.87 5.32
N GLU A 46 -15.68 11.07 4.97
CA GLU A 46 -15.68 11.60 3.61
C GLU A 46 -14.33 12.25 3.30
N LEU A 47 -13.78 11.90 2.15
CA LEU A 47 -12.54 12.49 1.65
C LEU A 47 -12.84 13.24 0.35
N PRO A 48 -12.40 14.51 0.24
CA PRO A 48 -12.43 15.20 -1.04
C PRO A 48 -11.58 14.44 -2.06
N GLY A 49 -11.97 14.52 -3.35
CA GLY A 49 -11.26 13.81 -4.42
C GLY A 49 -9.78 14.20 -4.55
N ASP A 50 -9.42 15.39 -4.08
CA ASP A 50 -8.06 15.93 -4.05
C ASP A 50 -7.39 15.80 -2.67
N ALA A 51 -7.95 14.99 -1.75
CA ALA A 51 -7.37 14.79 -0.43
C ALA A 51 -5.89 14.36 -0.53
N SER A 52 -5.05 15.06 0.20
CA SER A 52 -3.60 14.95 0.14
C SER A 52 -3.00 14.69 1.53
N ARG A 53 -1.67 14.72 1.59
CA ARG A 53 -0.91 14.56 2.83
C ARG A 53 -1.31 15.55 3.94
N GLU A 54 -1.87 16.70 3.59
CA GLU A 54 -2.23 17.76 4.54
C GLU A 54 -3.57 17.51 5.24
N HIS A 55 -4.33 16.50 4.79
CA HIS A 55 -5.59 16.14 5.43
C HIS A 55 -5.32 15.54 6.82
N GLU A 56 -6.11 15.95 7.82
CA GLU A 56 -5.92 15.58 9.23
C GLU A 56 -5.91 14.06 9.47
N THR A 57 -6.72 13.31 8.70
CA THR A 57 -6.78 11.84 8.80
C THR A 57 -5.70 11.13 7.98
N CYS A 58 -4.85 11.87 7.26
CA CYS A 58 -3.75 11.28 6.53
C CYS A 58 -2.66 10.78 7.50
N VAL A 59 -2.43 9.47 7.48
CA VAL A 59 -1.41 8.84 8.32
C VAL A 59 -0.08 8.67 7.60
N GLY A 60 -0.06 8.83 6.28
CA GLY A 60 1.16 8.78 5.50
C GLY A 60 0.94 8.56 4.02
N SER A 61 2.03 8.34 3.31
CA SER A 61 2.02 8.04 1.89
C SER A 61 3.20 7.17 1.51
N PHE A 62 3.04 6.39 0.45
CA PHE A 62 4.13 5.65 -0.16
C PHE A 62 4.11 5.80 -1.68
N THR A 63 5.26 5.60 -2.30
CA THR A 63 5.39 5.65 -3.76
C THR A 63 6.00 4.36 -4.26
N ILE A 64 5.35 3.75 -5.24
CA ILE A 64 5.88 2.61 -5.97
C ILE A 64 6.49 3.12 -7.27
N PHE A 65 7.76 2.79 -7.46
CA PHE A 65 8.45 3.02 -8.73
C PHE A 65 8.49 1.70 -9.50
N ALA A 66 7.86 1.70 -10.66
CA ALA A 66 7.83 0.54 -11.54
C ALA A 66 7.91 1.01 -12.99
N PRO A 67 8.55 0.25 -13.88
CA PRO A 67 8.49 0.55 -15.29
C PRO A 67 7.06 0.40 -15.79
N SER A 68 6.64 1.30 -16.68
CA SER A 68 5.34 1.22 -17.35
C SER A 68 5.26 0.08 -18.36
N PHE A 69 6.40 -0.51 -18.70
CA PHE A 69 6.53 -1.65 -19.62
C PHE A 69 7.77 -2.46 -19.27
N CYS A 70 7.74 -3.71 -19.64
CA CYS A 70 8.86 -4.62 -19.49
C CYS A 70 9.36 -5.05 -20.86
N TRP A 71 10.68 -5.03 -21.06
CA TRP A 71 11.35 -5.45 -22.27
C TRP A 71 12.04 -6.79 -22.04
N GLY A 72 11.94 -7.71 -22.99
CA GLY A 72 12.62 -8.99 -22.91
C GLY A 72 12.01 -10.04 -23.81
N ALA A 73 12.50 -11.28 -23.69
CA ALA A 73 11.92 -12.44 -24.34
C ALA A 73 10.51 -12.71 -23.79
N GLU A 74 9.73 -13.46 -24.54
CA GLU A 74 8.40 -13.88 -24.12
C GLU A 74 8.44 -14.52 -22.72
N GLY A 75 7.56 -14.07 -21.82
CA GLY A 75 7.47 -14.51 -20.44
C GLY A 75 8.54 -13.92 -19.50
N HIS A 76 9.43 -13.05 -20.00
CA HIS A 76 10.41 -12.37 -19.13
C HIS A 76 9.77 -11.50 -18.05
N CYS A 77 8.62 -10.93 -18.34
CA CYS A 77 7.91 -10.02 -17.45
C CYS A 77 6.93 -10.74 -16.53
N ASP A 78 6.77 -12.03 -16.69
CA ASP A 78 5.98 -12.88 -15.80
C ASP A 78 6.83 -13.24 -14.59
N TRP A 79 6.61 -12.53 -13.49
CA TRP A 79 7.33 -12.73 -12.24
C TRP A 79 6.93 -14.02 -11.50
N GLU A 80 5.79 -14.61 -11.84
CA GLU A 80 5.34 -15.91 -11.30
C GLU A 80 5.98 -17.09 -12.02
N ARG A 81 6.59 -16.83 -13.19
CA ARG A 81 7.20 -17.88 -13.97
C ARG A 81 8.46 -18.42 -13.30
N PRO A 82 8.54 -19.71 -13.03
CA PRO A 82 9.75 -20.29 -12.47
C PRO A 82 10.92 -20.15 -13.45
N PRO A 83 12.16 -20.11 -12.96
CA PRO A 83 13.35 -20.05 -13.81
C PRO A 83 13.35 -21.19 -14.82
N VAL A 84 13.68 -20.86 -16.07
CA VAL A 84 13.65 -21.80 -17.20
C VAL A 84 14.66 -22.93 -17.04
N SER A 85 15.66 -22.74 -16.18
CA SER A 85 16.77 -23.68 -15.98
C SER A 85 17.29 -23.58 -14.53
N ALA A 86 17.75 -24.69 -13.98
CA ALA A 86 18.46 -24.71 -12.68
C ALA A 86 19.78 -23.89 -12.69
N PHE A 87 20.27 -23.52 -13.88
CA PHE A 87 21.46 -22.69 -14.06
C PHE A 87 21.12 -21.22 -14.29
N ASP A 88 19.84 -20.84 -14.30
CA ASP A 88 19.42 -19.46 -14.41
C ASP A 88 19.77 -18.70 -13.12
N ARG A 89 20.81 -17.89 -13.18
CA ARG A 89 21.32 -17.11 -12.03
C ARG A 89 20.81 -15.67 -12.04
N ARG A 90 19.84 -15.34 -12.89
CA ARG A 90 19.22 -14.02 -12.86
C ARG A 90 18.56 -13.82 -11.51
N GLY A 91 18.73 -12.65 -10.97
CA GLY A 91 18.02 -12.26 -9.75
C GLY A 91 16.49 -12.25 -9.96
N PRO A 92 15.72 -12.22 -8.88
CA PRO A 92 14.26 -12.09 -8.96
C PRO A 92 13.87 -10.91 -9.83
N HIS A 93 12.80 -11.09 -10.61
CA HIS A 93 12.30 -10.02 -11.46
C HIS A 93 11.88 -8.80 -10.60
N HIS A 94 12.25 -7.58 -11.03
CA HIS A 94 11.97 -6.36 -10.30
C HIS A 94 10.46 -6.04 -10.14
N LEU A 95 9.58 -6.75 -10.84
CA LEU A 95 8.13 -6.66 -10.71
C LEU A 95 7.54 -7.58 -9.63
N ILE A 96 8.35 -8.36 -8.93
CA ILE A 96 7.87 -9.18 -7.79
C ILE A 96 7.14 -8.27 -6.81
N PRO A 97 5.94 -8.66 -6.36
CA PRO A 97 5.20 -7.93 -5.34
C PRO A 97 6.04 -7.70 -4.08
N ILE A 98 5.83 -6.58 -3.43
CA ILE A 98 6.55 -6.21 -2.21
C ILE A 98 5.58 -5.91 -1.07
N ASN A 99 6.04 -6.06 0.15
CA ASN A 99 5.34 -5.54 1.30
C ASN A 99 5.74 -4.08 1.52
N VAL A 100 4.75 -3.26 1.86
CA VAL A 100 4.95 -1.86 2.23
C VAL A 100 4.44 -1.66 3.64
N SER A 101 5.34 -1.38 4.57
CA SER A 101 5.02 -1.08 5.96
C SER A 101 5.12 0.41 6.22
N MET A 102 4.17 0.93 6.97
CA MET A 102 4.07 2.34 7.32
C MET A 102 3.79 2.46 8.82
N GLU A 103 4.69 3.11 9.55
CA GLU A 103 4.46 3.42 10.96
C GLU A 103 3.37 4.50 11.09
N ILE A 104 2.36 4.24 11.90
CA ILE A 104 1.22 5.11 12.11
C ILE A 104 0.98 5.46 13.59
N THR A 105 1.89 5.13 14.49
CA THR A 105 1.76 5.32 15.94
C THR A 105 1.33 6.73 16.30
N ASP A 106 2.11 7.74 15.91
CA ASP A 106 1.81 9.15 16.22
C ASP A 106 0.47 9.61 15.61
N ALA A 107 0.11 9.08 14.45
CA ALA A 107 -1.13 9.43 13.77
C ALA A 107 -2.34 8.87 14.53
N ILE A 108 -2.24 7.66 15.04
CA ILE A 108 -3.30 7.01 15.82
C ILE A 108 -3.49 7.70 17.17
N GLU A 109 -2.40 8.10 17.82
CA GLU A 109 -2.46 8.90 19.06
C GLU A 109 -3.18 10.24 18.84
N ARG A 110 -2.88 10.95 17.75
CA ARG A 110 -3.59 12.19 17.38
C ARG A 110 -5.09 11.97 17.14
N LEU A 111 -5.49 10.81 16.66
CA LEU A 111 -6.88 10.44 16.40
C LEU A 111 -7.59 9.88 17.63
N GLY A 112 -6.95 9.89 18.81
CA GLY A 112 -7.55 9.50 20.09
C GLY A 112 -7.58 8.01 20.33
N ASN A 113 -6.63 7.25 19.78
CA ASN A 113 -6.46 5.81 20.01
C ASN A 113 -7.74 5.00 19.74
N PRO A 114 -8.24 4.97 18.50
CA PRO A 114 -9.47 4.25 18.19
C PRO A 114 -9.29 2.73 18.28
N ASP A 115 -10.31 2.01 18.75
CA ASP A 115 -10.30 0.54 18.83
C ASP A 115 -10.39 -0.14 17.47
N GLU A 116 -10.86 0.59 16.45
CA GLU A 116 -11.05 0.09 15.10
C GLU A 116 -10.55 1.11 14.06
N LEU A 117 -9.97 0.61 12.99
CA LEU A 117 -9.51 1.41 11.86
C LEU A 117 -10.27 1.08 10.59
N THR A 118 -10.87 2.09 9.98
CA THR A 118 -11.18 2.05 8.55
C THR A 118 -10.06 2.72 7.79
N VAL A 119 -9.61 2.10 6.71
CA VAL A 119 -8.52 2.62 5.89
C VAL A 119 -9.05 3.00 4.51
N THR A 120 -8.76 4.20 4.08
CA THR A 120 -9.01 4.67 2.72
C THR A 120 -7.68 5.02 2.07
N VAL A 121 -7.48 4.61 0.83
CA VAL A 121 -6.26 4.89 0.08
C VAL A 121 -6.61 5.60 -1.23
N HIS A 122 -6.03 6.75 -1.44
CA HIS A 122 -6.07 7.45 -2.72
C HIS A 122 -4.78 7.18 -3.47
N ALA A 123 -4.85 6.41 -4.56
CA ALA A 123 -3.71 6.08 -5.40
C ALA A 123 -3.81 6.78 -6.75
N ALA A 124 -2.75 7.48 -7.15
CA ALA A 124 -2.66 8.19 -8.41
C ALA A 124 -1.43 7.77 -9.19
N GLN A 125 -1.60 7.45 -10.47
CA GLN A 125 -0.49 7.20 -11.37
C GLN A 125 0.24 8.51 -11.68
N ARG A 126 1.56 8.42 -11.69
CA ARG A 126 2.42 9.59 -11.94
C ARG A 126 2.43 10.00 -13.41
N ALA A 127 2.29 9.04 -14.31
CA ALA A 127 2.31 9.28 -15.77
C ALA A 127 0.92 9.59 -16.34
N ASP A 128 -0.14 9.14 -15.67
CA ASP A 128 -1.53 9.36 -16.08
C ASP A 128 -2.40 9.55 -14.82
N PRO A 129 -2.58 10.81 -14.38
CA PRO A 129 -3.41 11.10 -13.21
C PRO A 129 -4.89 10.73 -13.39
N GLU A 130 -5.34 10.53 -14.63
CA GLU A 130 -6.72 10.15 -14.95
C GLU A 130 -6.91 8.62 -14.98
N ALA A 131 -5.84 7.84 -15.00
CA ALA A 131 -5.91 6.39 -14.87
C ALA A 131 -6.50 6.04 -13.49
N THR A 132 -7.69 5.47 -13.50
CA THR A 132 -8.51 5.28 -12.29
C THR A 132 -8.66 3.84 -11.88
N GLU A 133 -8.29 2.87 -12.71
CA GLU A 133 -8.53 1.47 -12.43
C GLU A 133 -7.23 0.66 -12.26
N GLY A 134 -7.18 -0.14 -11.20
CA GLY A 134 -6.15 -1.16 -11.01
C GLY A 134 -4.74 -0.65 -10.70
N VAL A 135 -4.60 0.62 -10.28
CA VAL A 135 -3.30 1.20 -9.92
C VAL A 135 -2.72 0.56 -8.66
N LEU A 136 -3.53 0.53 -7.61
CA LEU A 136 -3.17 -0.09 -6.34
C LEU A 136 -3.81 -1.48 -6.25
N VAL A 137 -2.98 -2.50 -6.29
CA VAL A 137 -3.38 -3.91 -6.08
C VAL A 137 -2.45 -4.50 -5.05
N PHE A 138 -3.01 -5.16 -4.05
CA PHE A 138 -2.29 -5.87 -2.99
C PHE A 138 -3.16 -7.02 -2.47
N ASP A 139 -2.55 -7.97 -1.78
CA ASP A 139 -3.22 -9.18 -1.32
C ASP A 139 -3.95 -8.98 0.00
N GLN A 140 -3.31 -8.26 0.94
CA GLN A 140 -3.84 -8.09 2.30
C GLN A 140 -3.39 -6.75 2.90
N LEU A 141 -4.25 -6.17 3.75
CA LEU A 141 -3.92 -5.09 4.66
C LEU A 141 -4.01 -5.60 6.09
N GLN A 142 -2.99 -5.31 6.89
CA GLN A 142 -2.96 -5.70 8.29
C GLN A 142 -2.36 -4.60 9.17
N ALA A 143 -2.77 -4.57 10.44
CA ALA A 143 -2.17 -3.73 11.47
C ALA A 143 -1.28 -4.58 12.37
N LEU A 144 -0.03 -4.16 12.57
CA LEU A 144 0.97 -4.86 13.38
C LEU A 144 1.32 -3.98 14.58
N ALA A 145 0.98 -4.47 15.79
CA ALA A 145 1.30 -3.79 17.03
C ALA A 145 2.54 -4.40 17.69
N TYR A 146 3.42 -3.54 18.14
CA TYR A 146 4.63 -3.92 18.90
C TYR A 146 4.53 -3.33 20.31
N GLN A 147 4.72 -4.18 21.29
CA GLN A 147 4.68 -3.88 22.73
C GLN A 147 6.07 -3.98 23.36
#